data_709c3a32a61da6e25afeb3d20fb43b41
#
_entry.id   709c3a32a61da6e25afeb3d20fb43b41
#
_cell.length_a   1.000
_cell.length_b   1.000
_cell.length_c   1.000
_cell.angle_alpha   90.00
_cell.angle_beta   90.00
_cell.angle_gamma   90.00
#
_symmetry.space_group_name_H-M   'P 1'
#
loop_
_entity.id
_entity.type
_entity.pdbx_description
1 polymer ?
#
loop_
_entity_poly.entity_id
_entity_poly.type
_entity_poly.pdbx_seq_one_letter_code
_entity_poly.pdbx_strand_id
1 'polypeptide(L)'
;MAASTSTEATLAGVRRAERLWRSRQIIRFGFLQYLSANPPAIVLATIWPRLIFQTVFWVMLGYVAAGSDGATFAYVGAIATALTYGGIAGMSDVPVDDKFAGTYTRLLVGATPPTPVFFGRGVAQLTASVVEMLVCLVAAGLVTGQWRTMLALIPLLPIYVVIALSMSAAGLACASFCVGKRAEVAIYNGMTYLVILCCGALIPPGTLAALDVIGVVLPVSHGLVAVRSALDGGPWLAQVLLEVLVGLGWLALDYVLFQVQAARSRRTGSDSFS
;
A
#
# COMPACT_ATOMS: atom_id res chain seq x y z
N MET A 1 -32.53 35.69 -15.32
CA MET A 1 -32.00 34.35 -15.57
C MET A 1 -30.47 34.28 -15.68
N ALA A 2 -29.78 35.26 -16.30
CA ALA A 2 -28.31 35.27 -16.44
C ALA A 2 -27.53 35.52 -15.12
N ALA A 3 -28.09 36.24 -14.16
CA ALA A 3 -27.40 36.55 -12.89
C ALA A 3 -27.33 35.35 -11.94
N SER A 4 -28.25 34.39 -12.00
CA SER A 4 -28.21 33.17 -11.16
C SER A 4 -27.11 32.19 -11.59
N THR A 5 -26.87 32.07 -12.89
CA THR A 5 -25.82 31.18 -13.43
C THR A 5 -24.40 31.65 -13.11
N SER A 6 -24.16 32.96 -13.06
CA SER A 6 -22.87 33.54 -12.69
C SER A 6 -22.56 33.32 -11.22
N THR A 7 -23.55 33.45 -10.34
CA THR A 7 -23.40 33.23 -8.90
C THR A 7 -23.12 31.73 -8.58
N GLU A 8 -23.83 30.82 -9.24
CA GLU A 8 -23.63 29.39 -9.10
C GLU A 8 -22.23 28.93 -9.57
N ALA A 9 -21.76 29.48 -10.70
CA ALA A 9 -20.41 29.20 -11.22
C ALA A 9 -19.32 29.67 -10.24
N THR A 10 -19.51 30.85 -9.64
CA THR A 10 -18.59 31.43 -8.65
C THR A 10 -18.58 30.57 -7.38
N LEU A 11 -19.72 30.16 -6.86
CA LEU A 11 -19.84 29.27 -5.70
C LEU A 11 -19.24 27.89 -5.96
N ALA A 12 -19.40 27.34 -7.15
CA ALA A 12 -18.77 26.07 -7.55
C ALA A 12 -17.24 26.21 -7.59
N GLY A 13 -16.72 27.32 -8.08
CA GLY A 13 -15.29 27.64 -8.08
C GLY A 13 -14.70 27.73 -6.68
N VAL A 14 -15.37 28.44 -5.77
CA VAL A 14 -14.96 28.57 -4.35
C VAL A 14 -14.95 27.20 -3.66
N ARG A 15 -16.00 26.39 -3.83
CA ARG A 15 -16.08 25.03 -3.26
C ARG A 15 -14.99 24.12 -3.80
N ARG A 16 -14.62 24.25 -5.08
CA ARG A 16 -13.51 23.48 -5.67
C ARG A 16 -12.16 23.88 -5.10
N ALA A 17 -11.91 25.18 -4.97
CA ALA A 17 -10.70 25.70 -4.38
C ALA A 17 -10.53 25.26 -2.92
N GLU A 18 -11.62 25.31 -2.15
CA GLU A 18 -11.65 24.87 -0.75
C GLU A 18 -11.33 23.36 -0.62
N ARG A 19 -11.93 22.51 -1.47
CA ARG A 19 -11.64 21.06 -1.49
C ARG A 19 -10.17 20.80 -1.82
N LEU A 20 -9.62 21.46 -2.83
CA LEU A 20 -8.21 21.32 -3.21
C LEU A 20 -7.27 21.76 -2.08
N TRP A 21 -7.59 22.87 -1.43
CA TRP A 21 -6.82 23.36 -0.28
C TRP A 21 -6.84 22.34 0.87
N ARG A 22 -8.02 21.83 1.23
CA ARG A 22 -8.17 20.79 2.27
C ARG A 22 -7.38 19.53 1.94
N SER A 23 -7.46 19.02 0.70
CA SER A 23 -6.71 17.85 0.28
C SER A 23 -5.19 18.07 0.39
N ARG A 24 -4.70 19.26 0.00
CA ARG A 24 -3.28 19.60 0.17
C ARG A 24 -2.85 19.62 1.64
N GLN A 25 -3.69 20.17 2.53
CA GLN A 25 -3.39 20.18 3.96
C GLN A 25 -3.37 18.77 4.56
N ILE A 26 -4.29 17.90 4.17
CA ILE A 26 -4.32 16.49 4.59
C ILE A 26 -3.03 15.79 4.18
N ILE A 27 -2.62 15.89 2.91
CA ILE A 27 -1.39 15.29 2.40
C ILE A 27 -0.17 15.86 3.12
N ARG A 28 -0.07 17.20 3.26
CA ARG A 28 1.03 17.86 3.97
C ARG A 28 1.15 17.37 5.42
N PHE A 29 0.03 17.23 6.11
CA PHE A 29 0.00 16.73 7.48
C PHE A 29 0.51 15.27 7.54
N GLY A 30 0.12 14.43 6.57
CA GLY A 30 0.64 13.07 6.46
C GLY A 30 2.17 13.02 6.31
N PHE A 31 2.75 13.87 5.46
CA PHE A 31 4.21 13.97 5.33
C PHE A 31 4.90 14.45 6.60
N LEU A 32 4.34 15.46 7.29
CA LEU A 32 4.90 15.94 8.56
C LEU A 32 4.87 14.85 9.63
N GLN A 33 3.76 14.12 9.73
CA GLN A 33 3.63 12.99 10.65
C GLN A 33 4.61 11.88 10.32
N TYR A 34 4.71 11.47 9.04
CA TYR A 34 5.65 10.45 8.60
C TYR A 34 7.10 10.83 8.96
N LEU A 35 7.53 12.06 8.64
CA LEU A 35 8.89 12.53 8.92
C LEU A 35 9.18 12.66 10.42
N SER A 36 8.16 12.96 11.24
CA SER A 36 8.32 13.00 12.69
C SER A 36 8.49 11.62 13.30
N ALA A 37 7.78 10.63 12.78
CA ALA A 37 7.86 9.24 13.22
C ALA A 37 9.10 8.51 12.65
N ASN A 38 9.52 8.88 11.43
CA ASN A 38 10.63 8.26 10.70
C ASN A 38 11.70 9.32 10.34
N PRO A 39 12.51 9.80 11.30
CA PRO A 39 13.61 10.71 10.99
C PRO A 39 14.56 10.09 9.96
N PRO A 40 15.17 10.87 9.06
CA PRO A 40 16.06 10.36 8.01
C PRO A 40 17.17 9.45 8.53
N ALA A 41 17.68 9.72 9.71
CA ALA A 41 18.70 8.88 10.36
C ALA A 41 18.17 7.44 10.63
N ILE A 42 16.93 7.29 11.09
CA ILE A 42 16.30 5.97 11.34
C ILE A 42 16.03 5.27 10.00
N VAL A 43 15.53 6.00 9.00
CA VAL A 43 15.28 5.44 7.66
C VAL A 43 16.57 4.88 7.07
N LEU A 44 17.64 5.66 7.08
CA LEU A 44 18.93 5.27 6.49
C LEU A 44 19.66 4.20 7.29
N ALA A 45 19.60 4.24 8.63
CA ALA A 45 20.37 3.32 9.48
C ALA A 45 19.61 2.01 9.80
N THR A 46 18.29 1.99 9.70
CA THR A 46 17.49 0.84 10.15
C THR A 46 16.56 0.30 9.06
N ILE A 47 15.72 1.16 8.45
CA ILE A 47 14.68 0.71 7.53
C ILE A 47 15.31 0.21 6.22
N TRP A 48 16.12 1.03 5.56
CA TRP A 48 16.73 0.68 4.28
C TRP A 48 17.67 -0.53 4.38
N PRO A 49 18.62 -0.61 5.32
CA PRO A 49 19.47 -1.80 5.46
C PRO A 49 18.66 -3.07 5.66
N ARG A 50 17.64 -3.03 6.54
CA ARG A 50 16.76 -4.17 6.78
C ARG A 50 16.08 -4.63 5.50
N LEU A 51 15.48 -3.72 4.72
CA LEU A 51 14.79 -4.05 3.47
C LEU A 51 15.75 -4.56 2.39
N ILE A 52 16.94 -3.97 2.27
CA ILE A 52 17.98 -4.41 1.34
C ILE A 52 18.42 -5.83 1.70
N PHE A 53 18.77 -6.10 2.97
CA PHE A 53 19.17 -7.44 3.42
C PHE A 53 18.07 -8.47 3.23
N GLN A 54 16.81 -8.10 3.52
CA GLN A 54 15.67 -8.97 3.29
C GLN A 54 15.51 -9.29 1.80
N THR A 55 15.63 -8.30 0.92
CA THR A 55 15.53 -8.48 -0.53
C THR A 55 16.66 -9.37 -1.05
N VAL A 56 17.90 -9.10 -0.66
CA VAL A 56 19.07 -9.92 -0.99
C VAL A 56 18.89 -11.35 -0.49
N PHE A 57 18.40 -11.53 0.73
CA PHE A 57 18.13 -12.86 1.30
C PHE A 57 17.14 -13.66 0.45
N TRP A 58 16.04 -13.04 0.02
CA TRP A 58 15.06 -13.71 -0.85
C TRP A 58 15.65 -14.09 -2.20
N VAL A 59 16.45 -13.22 -2.81
CA VAL A 59 17.14 -13.52 -4.08
C VAL A 59 18.12 -14.68 -3.92
N MET A 60 18.89 -14.68 -2.83
CA MET A 60 19.83 -15.79 -2.54
C MET A 60 19.09 -17.10 -2.29
N LEU A 61 17.96 -17.06 -1.59
CA LEU A 61 17.11 -18.24 -1.40
C LEU A 61 16.59 -18.79 -2.74
N GLY A 62 16.14 -17.91 -3.64
CA GLY A 62 15.75 -18.28 -5.01
C GLY A 62 16.90 -18.91 -5.78
N TYR A 63 18.11 -18.37 -5.65
CA TYR A 63 19.30 -18.95 -6.28
C TYR A 63 19.60 -20.36 -5.76
N VAL A 64 19.52 -20.57 -4.44
CA VAL A 64 19.73 -21.90 -3.84
C VAL A 64 18.66 -22.90 -4.30
N ALA A 65 17.41 -22.44 -4.48
CA ALA A 65 16.30 -23.31 -4.85
C ALA A 65 16.33 -23.74 -6.34
N ALA A 66 16.68 -22.83 -7.28
CA ALA A 66 16.56 -23.07 -8.72
C ALA A 66 17.64 -22.34 -9.56
N GLY A 67 18.81 -22.04 -8.98
CA GLY A 67 19.93 -21.40 -9.68
C GLY A 67 19.61 -19.98 -10.15
N SER A 68 20.18 -19.60 -11.31
CA SER A 68 20.02 -18.24 -11.88
C SER A 68 18.56 -17.86 -12.14
N ASP A 69 17.76 -18.80 -12.62
CA ASP A 69 16.35 -18.55 -12.95
C ASP A 69 15.53 -18.32 -11.68
N GLY A 70 15.80 -19.13 -10.63
CA GLY A 70 15.21 -18.92 -9.32
C GLY A 70 15.61 -17.58 -8.69
N ALA A 71 16.86 -17.14 -8.87
CA ALA A 71 17.29 -15.82 -8.41
C ALA A 71 16.56 -14.70 -9.14
N THR A 72 16.39 -14.78 -10.45
CA THR A 72 15.67 -13.80 -11.25
C THR A 72 14.18 -13.75 -10.86
N PHE A 73 13.55 -14.92 -10.72
CA PHE A 73 12.16 -15.02 -10.27
C PHE A 73 11.96 -14.39 -8.89
N ALA A 74 12.82 -14.75 -7.94
CA ALA A 74 12.78 -14.24 -6.58
C ALA A 74 13.08 -12.74 -6.51
N TYR A 75 13.99 -12.22 -7.36
CA TYR A 75 14.31 -10.80 -7.41
C TYR A 75 13.08 -9.95 -7.79
N VAL A 76 12.37 -10.32 -8.86
CA VAL A 76 11.13 -9.63 -9.27
C VAL A 76 10.08 -9.62 -8.15
N GLY A 77 9.90 -10.76 -7.48
CA GLY A 77 8.97 -10.88 -6.36
C GLY A 77 9.43 -10.11 -5.12
N ALA A 78 10.71 -10.17 -4.76
CA ALA A 78 11.29 -9.50 -3.60
C ALA A 78 11.17 -7.97 -3.70
N ILE A 79 11.32 -7.40 -4.90
CA ILE A 79 11.09 -5.95 -5.13
C ILE A 79 9.62 -5.58 -4.83
N ALA A 80 8.66 -6.42 -5.22
CA ALA A 80 7.26 -6.18 -4.86
C ALA A 80 7.01 -6.32 -3.34
N THR A 81 7.68 -7.28 -2.67
CA THR A 81 7.53 -7.44 -1.22
C THR A 81 8.12 -6.27 -0.42
N ALA A 82 9.09 -5.53 -0.96
CA ALA A 82 9.60 -4.31 -0.33
C ALA A 82 8.50 -3.25 -0.15
N LEU A 83 7.48 -3.23 -1.02
CA LEU A 83 6.33 -2.34 -0.91
C LEU A 83 5.39 -2.69 0.27
N THR A 84 5.46 -3.90 0.84
CA THR A 84 4.54 -4.32 1.92
C THR A 84 4.74 -3.52 3.19
N TYR A 85 5.96 -3.06 3.46
CA TYR A 85 6.28 -2.33 4.68
C TYR A 85 5.52 -1.00 4.76
N GLY A 86 5.65 -0.13 3.78
CA GLY A 86 4.90 1.13 3.75
C GLY A 86 3.47 0.96 3.24
N GLY A 87 3.23 0.04 2.29
CA GLY A 87 1.92 -0.15 1.67
C GLY A 87 0.89 -0.81 2.60
N ILE A 88 1.26 -1.84 3.36
CA ILE A 88 0.34 -2.52 4.28
C ILE A 88 0.55 -2.00 5.70
N ALA A 89 1.72 -2.18 6.29
CA ALA A 89 1.96 -1.82 7.68
C ALA A 89 1.89 -0.30 7.90
N GLY A 90 2.67 0.47 7.14
CA GLY A 90 2.69 1.93 7.29
C GLY A 90 1.34 2.59 6.98
N MET A 91 0.57 2.05 6.04
CA MET A 91 -0.77 2.56 5.77
C MET A 91 -1.75 2.22 6.89
N SER A 92 -1.58 1.06 7.55
CA SER A 92 -2.36 0.68 8.72
C SER A 92 -2.06 1.57 9.93
N ASP A 93 -0.83 2.05 10.07
CA ASP A 93 -0.43 2.91 11.18
C ASP A 93 -1.13 4.29 11.15
N VAL A 94 -1.55 4.77 9.97
CA VAL A 94 -2.16 6.11 9.85
C VAL A 94 -3.39 6.30 10.76
N PRO A 95 -4.44 5.46 10.73
CA PRO A 95 -5.56 5.58 11.67
C PRO A 95 -5.23 5.10 13.09
N VAL A 96 -4.23 4.24 13.25
CA VAL A 96 -3.77 3.74 14.54
C VAL A 96 -3.09 4.85 15.34
N ASP A 97 -2.27 5.66 14.71
CA ASP A 97 -1.65 6.84 15.33
C ASP A 97 -2.69 7.82 15.83
N ASP A 98 -3.80 8.04 15.09
CA ASP A 98 -4.90 8.88 15.54
C ASP A 98 -5.61 8.32 16.77
N LYS A 99 -5.69 7.00 16.86
CA LYS A 99 -6.22 6.33 18.04
C LYS A 99 -5.35 6.63 19.27
N PHE A 100 -4.04 6.44 19.15
CA PHE A 100 -3.11 6.75 20.25
C PHE A 100 -3.10 8.25 20.61
N ALA A 101 -3.32 9.12 19.64
CA ALA A 101 -3.45 10.58 19.86
C ALA A 101 -4.84 10.99 20.40
N GLY A 102 -5.81 10.07 20.51
CA GLY A 102 -7.19 10.37 20.94
C GLY A 102 -7.99 11.21 19.94
N THR A 103 -7.55 11.29 18.68
CA THR A 103 -8.20 12.08 17.62
C THR A 103 -9.08 11.25 16.69
N TYR A 104 -8.96 9.94 16.75
CA TYR A 104 -9.63 9.00 15.85
C TYR A 104 -11.15 9.15 15.82
N THR A 105 -11.80 9.19 16.99
CA THR A 105 -13.26 9.32 17.10
C THR A 105 -13.75 10.64 16.52
N ARG A 106 -13.00 11.72 16.71
CA ARG A 106 -13.33 13.05 16.13
C ARG A 106 -13.29 13.02 14.61
N LEU A 107 -12.33 12.27 14.02
CA LEU A 107 -12.25 12.10 12.57
C LEU A 107 -13.39 11.24 12.03
N LEU A 108 -13.77 10.16 12.74
CA LEU A 108 -14.89 9.31 12.34
C LEU A 108 -16.25 10.03 12.32
N VAL A 109 -16.52 10.87 13.30
CA VAL A 109 -17.80 11.61 13.39
C VAL A 109 -17.78 12.94 12.66
N GLY A 110 -16.63 13.34 12.12
CA GLY A 110 -16.45 14.56 11.37
C GLY A 110 -17.31 14.68 10.12
N ALA A 111 -17.37 15.88 9.53
CA ALA A 111 -18.13 16.15 8.31
C ALA A 111 -17.52 15.53 7.04
N THR A 112 -16.23 15.19 7.06
CA THR A 112 -15.52 14.58 5.94
C THR A 112 -15.46 13.07 6.14
N PRO A 113 -15.77 12.25 5.11
CA PRO A 113 -15.63 10.80 5.21
C PRO A 113 -14.19 10.41 5.63
N PRO A 114 -14.01 9.44 6.53
CA PRO A 114 -12.69 9.10 7.07
C PRO A 114 -11.72 8.51 6.03
N THR A 115 -12.19 7.66 5.12
CA THR A 115 -11.36 7.01 4.09
C THR A 115 -10.53 8.00 3.27
N PRO A 116 -11.09 9.07 2.64
CA PRO A 116 -10.28 10.05 1.92
C PRO A 116 -9.27 10.80 2.81
N VAL A 117 -9.57 10.98 4.09
CA VAL A 117 -8.66 11.65 5.03
C VAL A 117 -7.46 10.73 5.33
N PHE A 118 -7.72 9.48 5.71
CA PHE A 118 -6.67 8.53 6.01
C PHE A 118 -5.85 8.17 4.77
N PHE A 119 -6.50 7.95 3.62
CA PHE A 119 -5.79 7.70 2.37
C PHE A 119 -4.90 8.89 1.97
N GLY A 120 -5.43 10.11 2.07
CA GLY A 120 -4.65 11.33 1.77
C GLY A 120 -3.44 11.52 2.71
N ARG A 121 -3.55 11.19 3.99
CA ARG A 121 -2.43 11.19 4.94
C ARG A 121 -1.45 10.05 4.64
N GLY A 122 -1.96 8.90 4.24
CA GLY A 122 -1.18 7.73 3.83
C GLY A 122 -0.38 7.90 2.53
N VAL A 123 -0.61 8.98 1.75
CA VAL A 123 0.22 9.30 0.57
C VAL A 123 1.71 9.39 0.93
N ALA A 124 2.05 9.84 2.14
CA ALA A 124 3.42 9.86 2.62
C ALA A 124 4.01 8.44 2.76
N GLN A 125 3.25 7.51 3.33
CA GLN A 125 3.64 6.10 3.45
C GLN A 125 3.78 5.42 2.08
N LEU A 126 2.82 5.68 1.17
CA LEU A 126 2.88 5.21 -0.21
C LEU A 126 4.14 5.72 -0.92
N THR A 127 4.44 7.02 -0.78
CA THR A 127 5.64 7.61 -1.40
C THR A 127 6.91 6.99 -0.83
N ALA A 128 6.98 6.81 0.49
CA ALA A 128 8.10 6.18 1.16
C ALA A 128 8.30 4.73 0.68
N SER A 129 7.23 3.94 0.60
CA SER A 129 7.32 2.54 0.14
C SER A 129 7.83 2.43 -1.30
N VAL A 130 7.41 3.34 -2.19
CA VAL A 130 7.93 3.39 -3.56
C VAL A 130 9.42 3.74 -3.57
N VAL A 131 9.87 4.71 -2.76
CA VAL A 131 11.29 5.04 -2.63
C VAL A 131 12.09 3.87 -2.06
N GLU A 132 11.60 3.20 -1.04
CA GLU A 132 12.20 2.01 -0.43
C GLU A 132 12.33 0.87 -1.46
N MET A 133 11.29 0.63 -2.25
CA MET A 133 11.31 -0.32 -3.35
C MET A 133 12.39 0.03 -4.40
N LEU A 134 12.52 1.30 -4.78
CA LEU A 134 13.56 1.75 -5.72
C LEU A 134 14.98 1.55 -5.14
N VAL A 135 15.16 1.81 -3.86
CA VAL A 135 16.43 1.54 -3.15
C VAL A 135 16.75 0.04 -3.17
N CYS A 136 15.77 -0.81 -2.88
CA CYS A 136 15.91 -2.27 -2.94
C CYS A 136 16.19 -2.75 -4.37
N LEU A 137 15.49 -2.19 -5.37
CA LEU A 137 15.71 -2.50 -6.78
C LEU A 137 17.18 -2.29 -7.15
N VAL A 138 17.74 -1.13 -6.83
CA VAL A 138 19.12 -0.81 -7.20
C VAL A 138 20.11 -1.61 -6.34
N ALA A 139 20.00 -1.54 -5.02
CA ALA A 139 20.96 -2.15 -4.11
C ALA A 139 21.02 -3.68 -4.25
N ALA A 140 19.85 -4.34 -4.23
CA ALA A 140 19.82 -5.81 -4.39
C ALA A 140 20.22 -6.23 -5.80
N GLY A 141 19.84 -5.50 -6.84
CA GLY A 141 20.23 -5.78 -8.21
C GLY A 141 21.75 -5.76 -8.41
N LEU A 142 22.44 -4.79 -7.81
CA LEU A 142 23.89 -4.70 -7.86
C LEU A 142 24.58 -5.79 -7.02
N VAL A 143 24.13 -5.99 -5.77
CA VAL A 143 24.72 -6.95 -4.83
C VAL A 143 24.55 -8.39 -5.32
N THR A 144 23.40 -8.74 -5.92
CA THR A 144 23.10 -10.10 -6.35
C THR A 144 23.45 -10.36 -7.82
N GLY A 145 24.00 -9.39 -8.53
CA GLY A 145 24.36 -9.52 -9.95
C GLY A 145 23.16 -9.49 -10.91
N GLN A 146 21.96 -9.14 -10.43
CA GLN A 146 20.71 -9.06 -11.23
C GLN A 146 20.56 -7.74 -11.99
N TRP A 147 21.69 -7.10 -12.39
CA TRP A 147 21.67 -5.78 -13.00
C TRP A 147 20.93 -5.73 -14.35
N ARG A 148 20.89 -6.83 -15.11
CA ARG A 148 20.11 -6.91 -16.37
C ARG A 148 18.62 -6.88 -16.09
N THR A 149 18.17 -7.69 -15.14
CA THR A 149 16.76 -7.70 -14.70
C THR A 149 16.38 -6.36 -14.08
N MET A 150 17.26 -5.76 -13.28
CA MET A 150 17.07 -4.41 -12.74
C MET A 150 16.77 -3.38 -13.85
N LEU A 151 17.59 -3.34 -14.90
CA LEU A 151 17.37 -2.43 -16.02
C LEU A 151 16.08 -2.72 -16.79
N ALA A 152 15.74 -4.01 -16.96
CA ALA A 152 14.50 -4.43 -17.62
C ALA A 152 13.23 -4.08 -16.80
N LEU A 153 13.35 -3.92 -15.47
CA LEU A 153 12.24 -3.52 -14.60
C LEU A 153 11.99 -2.00 -14.62
N ILE A 154 12.94 -1.16 -15.03
CA ILE A 154 12.77 0.30 -15.04
C ILE A 154 11.51 0.74 -15.83
N PRO A 155 11.27 0.28 -17.07
CA PRO A 155 10.05 0.67 -17.80
C PRO A 155 8.76 0.10 -17.17
N LEU A 156 8.86 -0.90 -16.30
CA LEU A 156 7.74 -1.55 -15.62
C LEU A 156 7.42 -0.95 -14.24
N LEU A 157 8.19 0.06 -13.79
CA LEU A 157 7.93 0.78 -12.52
C LEU A 157 6.49 1.28 -12.37
N PRO A 158 5.78 1.76 -13.40
CA PRO A 158 4.37 2.11 -13.28
C PRO A 158 3.48 0.96 -12.77
N ILE A 159 3.79 -0.31 -13.12
CA ILE A 159 3.04 -1.46 -12.61
C ILE A 159 3.29 -1.63 -11.11
N TYR A 160 4.52 -1.43 -10.63
CA TYR A 160 4.82 -1.46 -9.19
C TYR A 160 4.13 -0.33 -8.42
N VAL A 161 3.90 0.84 -9.05
CA VAL A 161 3.09 1.90 -8.44
C VAL A 161 1.62 1.46 -8.30
N VAL A 162 1.06 0.75 -9.29
CA VAL A 162 -0.28 0.17 -9.18
C VAL A 162 -0.34 -0.86 -8.04
N ILE A 163 0.67 -1.73 -7.93
CA ILE A 163 0.81 -2.68 -6.82
C ILE A 163 0.84 -1.94 -5.47
N ALA A 164 1.63 -0.87 -5.37
CA ALA A 164 1.73 -0.07 -4.14
C ALA A 164 0.40 0.58 -3.74
N LEU A 165 -0.38 1.06 -4.71
CA LEU A 165 -1.72 1.60 -4.47
C LEU A 165 -2.70 0.51 -4.00
N SER A 166 -2.67 -0.67 -4.62
CA SER A 166 -3.48 -1.83 -4.22
C SER A 166 -3.14 -2.29 -2.81
N MET A 167 -1.84 -2.39 -2.48
CA MET A 167 -1.37 -2.68 -1.12
C MET A 167 -1.81 -1.63 -0.09
N SER A 168 -1.75 -0.35 -0.45
CA SER A 168 -2.16 0.74 0.43
C SER A 168 -3.66 0.69 0.75
N ALA A 169 -4.49 0.32 -0.23
CA ALA A 169 -5.92 0.11 -0.02
C ALA A 169 -6.17 -1.07 0.93
N ALA A 170 -5.46 -2.18 0.76
CA ALA A 170 -5.57 -3.34 1.65
C ALA A 170 -5.05 -3.03 3.08
N GLY A 171 -3.96 -2.28 3.20
CA GLY A 171 -3.44 -1.83 4.49
C GLY A 171 -4.45 -0.98 5.25
N LEU A 172 -5.10 -0.04 4.58
CA LEU A 172 -6.13 0.80 5.17
C LEU A 172 -7.38 -0.01 5.56
N ALA A 173 -7.78 -1.01 4.73
CA ALA A 173 -8.86 -1.92 5.07
C ALA A 173 -8.52 -2.77 6.31
N CYS A 174 -7.28 -3.25 6.44
CA CYS A 174 -6.81 -3.92 7.66
C CYS A 174 -6.92 -3.00 8.87
N ALA A 175 -6.49 -1.75 8.76
CA ALA A 175 -6.61 -0.78 9.84
C ALA A 175 -8.06 -0.55 10.24
N SER A 176 -8.95 -0.33 9.26
CA SER A 176 -10.37 -0.12 9.53
C SER A 176 -11.01 -1.31 10.24
N PHE A 177 -10.54 -2.54 9.99
CA PHE A 177 -10.99 -3.74 10.67
C PHE A 177 -10.42 -3.89 12.08
N CYS A 178 -9.19 -3.44 12.30
CA CYS A 178 -8.41 -3.69 13.51
C CYS A 178 -8.55 -2.62 14.58
N VAL A 179 -8.81 -1.37 14.19
CA VAL A 179 -8.88 -0.25 15.13
C VAL A 179 -9.86 -0.56 16.26
N GLY A 180 -9.37 -0.48 17.50
CA GLY A 180 -10.12 -0.84 18.69
C GLY A 180 -9.93 -2.28 19.19
N LYS A 181 -9.17 -3.11 18.48
CA LYS A 181 -8.89 -4.51 18.90
C LYS A 181 -7.46 -4.64 19.41
N ARG A 182 -7.25 -5.48 20.44
CA ARG A 182 -5.89 -5.79 20.94
C ARG A 182 -5.03 -6.55 19.91
N ALA A 183 -5.63 -7.13 18.88
CA ALA A 183 -4.99 -7.94 17.84
C ALA A 183 -4.52 -7.13 16.61
N GLU A 184 -4.50 -5.82 16.68
CA GLU A 184 -4.19 -4.91 15.58
C GLU A 184 -2.85 -5.26 14.89
N VAL A 185 -1.77 -5.39 15.68
CA VAL A 185 -0.43 -5.78 15.18
C VAL A 185 -0.43 -7.17 14.52
N ALA A 186 -1.16 -8.12 15.09
CA ALA A 186 -1.27 -9.47 14.54
C ALA A 186 -2.00 -9.50 13.20
N ILE A 187 -3.01 -8.65 13.01
CA ILE A 187 -3.82 -8.64 11.80
C ILE A 187 -3.05 -8.07 10.62
N TYR A 188 -2.38 -6.91 10.75
CA TYR A 188 -1.63 -6.36 9.62
C TYR A 188 -0.36 -7.17 9.33
N ASN A 189 0.32 -7.73 10.35
CA ASN A 189 1.41 -8.68 10.11
C ASN A 189 0.90 -9.95 9.42
N GLY A 190 -0.24 -10.50 9.87
CA GLY A 190 -0.87 -11.64 9.22
C GLY A 190 -1.19 -11.36 7.75
N MET A 191 -1.73 -10.19 7.43
CA MET A 191 -1.98 -9.76 6.06
C MET A 191 -0.68 -9.65 5.24
N THR A 192 0.38 -9.07 5.83
CA THR A 192 1.69 -8.97 5.18
C THR A 192 2.25 -10.35 4.84
N TYR A 193 2.22 -11.30 5.77
CA TYR A 193 2.69 -12.67 5.53
C TYR A 193 1.81 -13.42 4.54
N LEU A 194 0.49 -13.24 4.56
CA LEU A 194 -0.41 -13.80 3.56
C LEU A 194 -0.07 -13.30 2.16
N VAL A 195 0.16 -12.00 2.00
CA VAL A 195 0.58 -11.43 0.72
C VAL A 195 1.91 -12.03 0.28
N ILE A 196 2.93 -12.08 1.13
CA ILE A 196 4.24 -12.65 0.77
C ILE A 196 4.13 -14.11 0.33
N LEU A 197 3.29 -14.91 1.00
CA LEU A 197 3.11 -16.34 0.72
C LEU A 197 2.25 -16.59 -0.52
N CYS A 198 1.13 -15.88 -0.64
CA CYS A 198 0.08 -16.22 -1.61
C CYS A 198 0.13 -15.43 -2.91
N CYS A 199 0.87 -14.31 -2.96
CA CYS A 199 0.89 -13.46 -4.15
C CYS A 199 1.85 -13.92 -5.26
N GLY A 200 2.47 -15.09 -5.12
CA GLY A 200 3.42 -15.58 -6.12
C GLY A 200 4.76 -14.84 -6.11
N ALA A 201 5.11 -14.08 -5.05
CA ALA A 201 6.38 -13.36 -4.98
C ALA A 201 7.58 -14.31 -4.87
N LEU A 202 7.47 -15.31 -4.00
CA LEU A 202 8.54 -16.26 -3.68
C LEU A 202 8.20 -17.68 -4.14
N ILE A 203 6.94 -18.06 -4.15
CA ILE A 203 6.44 -19.37 -4.57
C ILE A 203 5.80 -19.18 -5.96
N PRO A 204 6.24 -19.91 -6.98
CA PRO A 204 5.63 -19.81 -8.31
C PRO A 204 4.14 -20.16 -8.28
N PRO A 205 3.29 -19.39 -8.98
CA PRO A 205 1.89 -19.75 -9.15
C PRO A 205 1.74 -21.17 -9.73
N GLY A 206 0.70 -21.89 -9.32
CA GLY A 206 0.48 -23.28 -9.72
C GLY A 206 1.18 -24.33 -8.85
N THR A 207 2.02 -23.93 -7.88
CA THR A 207 2.68 -24.88 -6.98
C THR A 207 1.71 -25.45 -5.94
N LEU A 208 0.82 -24.63 -5.40
CA LEU A 208 -0.19 -25.00 -4.39
C LEU A 208 -1.50 -24.30 -4.71
N ALA A 209 -2.51 -25.05 -5.16
CA ALA A 209 -3.82 -24.48 -5.54
C ALA A 209 -4.48 -23.62 -4.46
N ALA A 210 -4.27 -23.94 -3.17
CA ALA A 210 -4.82 -23.15 -2.07
C ALA A 210 -4.22 -21.74 -2.00
N LEU A 211 -2.90 -21.58 -2.28
CA LEU A 211 -2.23 -20.29 -2.30
C LEU A 211 -2.69 -19.47 -3.51
N ASP A 212 -2.89 -20.11 -4.66
CA ASP A 212 -3.35 -19.43 -5.87
C ASP A 212 -4.76 -18.88 -5.69
N VAL A 213 -5.68 -19.66 -5.11
CA VAL A 213 -7.06 -19.20 -4.83
C VAL A 213 -7.08 -18.00 -3.90
N ILE A 214 -6.30 -18.02 -2.83
CA ILE A 214 -6.19 -16.88 -1.89
C ILE A 214 -5.53 -15.70 -2.60
N GLY A 215 -4.48 -15.95 -3.40
CA GLY A 215 -3.73 -14.95 -4.14
C GLY A 215 -4.61 -14.11 -5.07
N VAL A 216 -5.65 -14.66 -5.67
CA VAL A 216 -6.55 -13.95 -6.61
C VAL A 216 -7.18 -12.68 -5.98
N VAL A 217 -7.49 -12.71 -4.69
CA VAL A 217 -8.13 -11.58 -4.00
C VAL A 217 -7.14 -10.69 -3.25
N LEU A 218 -5.89 -11.10 -3.16
CA LEU A 218 -4.84 -10.34 -2.50
C LEU A 218 -4.19 -9.33 -3.44
N PRO A 219 -3.77 -8.15 -2.93
CA PRO A 219 -2.96 -7.23 -3.70
C PRO A 219 -1.64 -7.90 -4.11
N VAL A 220 -1.00 -7.37 -5.16
CA VAL A 220 0.31 -7.84 -5.70
C VAL A 220 0.22 -8.99 -6.69
N SER A 221 -0.67 -9.96 -6.51
CA SER A 221 -0.68 -11.19 -7.30
C SER A 221 -0.78 -10.93 -8.79
N HIS A 222 -1.80 -10.19 -9.21
CA HIS A 222 -2.00 -9.85 -10.62
C HIS A 222 -0.92 -8.90 -11.13
N GLY A 223 -0.47 -7.97 -10.30
CA GLY A 223 0.62 -7.06 -10.62
C GLY A 223 1.93 -7.78 -10.91
N LEU A 224 2.29 -8.80 -10.11
CA LEU A 224 3.49 -9.62 -10.35
C LEU A 224 3.37 -10.48 -11.61
N VAL A 225 2.19 -11.05 -11.88
CA VAL A 225 1.93 -11.76 -13.14
C VAL A 225 2.09 -10.80 -14.32
N ALA A 226 1.60 -9.56 -14.20
CA ALA A 226 1.78 -8.53 -15.23
C ALA A 226 3.25 -8.19 -15.46
N VAL A 227 4.03 -7.98 -14.40
CA VAL A 227 5.47 -7.66 -14.52
C VAL A 227 6.22 -8.80 -15.20
N ARG A 228 6.00 -10.06 -14.79
CA ARG A 228 6.66 -11.23 -15.39
C ARG A 228 6.25 -11.42 -16.84
N SER A 229 4.95 -11.33 -17.15
CA SER A 229 4.46 -11.39 -18.52
C SER A 229 5.07 -10.31 -19.42
N ALA A 230 5.22 -9.08 -18.89
CA ALA A 230 5.86 -7.99 -19.63
C ALA A 230 7.36 -8.23 -19.87
N LEU A 231 8.09 -8.82 -18.91
CA LEU A 231 9.49 -9.21 -19.07
C LEU A 231 9.67 -10.27 -20.16
N ASP A 232 8.70 -11.18 -20.26
CA ASP A 232 8.69 -12.27 -21.27
C ASP A 232 8.11 -11.79 -22.62
N GLY A 233 7.73 -10.51 -22.76
CA GLY A 233 7.12 -9.95 -23.97
C GLY A 233 5.68 -10.38 -24.22
N GLY A 234 5.01 -10.93 -23.20
CA GLY A 234 3.62 -11.38 -23.25
C GLY A 234 2.59 -10.28 -22.92
N PRO A 235 1.28 -10.61 -23.00
CA PRO A 235 0.20 -9.67 -22.72
C PRO A 235 0.08 -9.42 -21.21
N TRP A 236 0.33 -8.20 -20.78
CA TRP A 236 0.37 -7.82 -19.37
C TRP A 236 -0.79 -6.88 -18.93
N LEU A 237 -1.42 -6.17 -19.87
CA LEU A 237 -2.40 -5.12 -19.56
C LEU A 237 -3.63 -5.65 -18.82
N ALA A 238 -4.13 -6.83 -19.19
CA ALA A 238 -5.30 -7.43 -18.51
C ALA A 238 -5.00 -7.72 -17.04
N GLN A 239 -3.78 -8.14 -16.72
CA GLN A 239 -3.37 -8.40 -15.34
C GLN A 239 -3.23 -7.10 -14.53
N VAL A 240 -2.75 -6.02 -15.14
CA VAL A 240 -2.73 -4.70 -14.48
C VAL A 240 -4.15 -4.22 -14.18
N LEU A 241 -5.10 -4.42 -15.10
CA LEU A 241 -6.50 -4.07 -14.85
C LEU A 241 -7.11 -4.89 -13.71
N LEU A 242 -6.79 -6.18 -13.63
CA LEU A 242 -7.21 -7.02 -12.50
C LEU A 242 -6.59 -6.53 -11.18
N GLU A 243 -5.32 -6.15 -11.15
CA GLU A 243 -4.69 -5.57 -9.95
C GLU A 243 -5.39 -4.27 -9.52
N VAL A 244 -5.73 -3.40 -10.46
CA VAL A 244 -6.53 -2.20 -10.18
C VAL A 244 -7.90 -2.56 -9.60
N LEU A 245 -8.59 -3.57 -10.14
CA LEU A 245 -9.88 -4.02 -9.63
C LEU A 245 -9.78 -4.58 -8.21
N VAL A 246 -8.74 -5.36 -7.92
CA VAL A 246 -8.45 -5.84 -6.56
C VAL A 246 -8.22 -4.67 -5.61
N GLY A 247 -7.39 -3.69 -5.99
CA GLY A 247 -7.15 -2.49 -5.21
C GLY A 247 -8.43 -1.68 -4.94
N LEU A 248 -9.27 -1.50 -5.96
CA LEU A 248 -10.57 -0.84 -5.81
C LEU A 248 -11.52 -1.64 -4.90
N GLY A 249 -11.50 -2.97 -4.95
CA GLY A 249 -12.25 -3.84 -4.06
C GLY A 249 -11.84 -3.64 -2.59
N TRP A 250 -10.54 -3.60 -2.31
CA TRP A 250 -10.02 -3.32 -0.98
C TRP A 250 -10.36 -1.91 -0.49
N LEU A 251 -10.29 -0.90 -1.38
CA LEU A 251 -10.68 0.49 -1.05
C LEU A 251 -12.18 0.60 -0.77
N ALA A 252 -13.02 -0.12 -1.51
CA ALA A 252 -14.46 -0.17 -1.28
C ALA A 252 -14.77 -0.84 0.07
N LEU A 253 -14.08 -1.93 0.39
CA LEU A 253 -14.20 -2.61 1.70
C LEU A 253 -13.81 -1.65 2.84
N ASP A 254 -12.69 -0.96 2.72
CA ASP A 254 -12.25 0.06 3.67
C ASP A 254 -13.32 1.13 3.87
N TYR A 255 -13.85 1.68 2.79
CA TYR A 255 -14.89 2.70 2.85
C TYR A 255 -16.13 2.21 3.63
N VAL A 256 -16.61 1.00 3.33
CA VAL A 256 -17.76 0.40 4.03
C VAL A 256 -17.46 0.22 5.52
N LEU A 257 -16.28 -0.32 5.86
CA LEU A 257 -15.90 -0.57 7.25
C LEU A 257 -15.84 0.73 8.07
N PHE A 258 -15.22 1.79 7.54
CA PHE A 258 -15.19 3.08 8.22
C PHE A 258 -16.58 3.71 8.35
N GLN A 259 -17.45 3.60 7.34
CA GLN A 259 -18.83 4.09 7.45
C GLN A 259 -19.61 3.36 8.53
N VAL A 260 -19.45 2.04 8.63
CA VAL A 260 -20.08 1.25 9.71
C VAL A 260 -19.58 1.70 11.08
N GLN A 261 -18.27 1.90 11.23
CA GLN A 261 -17.69 2.38 12.49
C GLN A 261 -18.17 3.78 12.83
N ALA A 262 -18.17 4.71 11.87
CA ALA A 262 -18.68 6.06 12.06
C ALA A 262 -20.16 6.08 12.50
N ALA A 263 -20.99 5.22 11.88
CA ALA A 263 -22.39 5.08 12.24
C ALA A 263 -22.57 4.52 13.67
N ARG A 264 -21.74 3.54 14.06
CA ARG A 264 -21.73 3.00 15.42
C ARG A 264 -21.31 4.06 16.46
N SER A 265 -20.21 4.75 16.24
CA SER A 265 -19.71 5.80 17.14
C SER A 265 -20.74 6.92 17.35
N ARG A 266 -21.47 7.31 16.30
CA ARG A 266 -22.55 8.32 16.41
C ARG A 266 -23.75 7.82 17.24
N ARG A 267 -24.03 6.52 17.27
CA ARG A 267 -25.17 5.93 18.00
C ARG A 267 -24.86 5.67 19.47
N THR A 268 -23.67 5.22 19.77
CA THR A 268 -23.32 4.79 21.13
C THR A 268 -22.77 5.91 21.99
N GLY A 269 -22.29 7.01 21.39
CA GLY A 269 -21.61 8.09 22.12
C GLY A 269 -20.41 7.61 22.94
N SER A 270 -20.11 6.30 22.91
CA SER A 270 -19.03 5.69 23.65
C SER A 270 -17.78 5.65 22.76
N ASP A 271 -16.70 6.15 23.30
CA ASP A 271 -15.39 5.79 22.79
C ASP A 271 -15.23 4.29 22.99
N SER A 272 -15.21 3.52 21.88
CA SER A 272 -15.02 2.08 21.91
C SER A 272 -13.62 1.67 22.40
N PHE A 273 -12.99 2.51 23.20
CA PHE A 273 -11.61 2.42 23.68
C PHE A 273 -11.46 2.48 25.20
N SER A 274 -12.57 2.44 25.94
CA SER A 274 -12.54 2.25 27.41
C SER A 274 -12.45 0.77 27.77
#